data_3a17f6941831e9c2886ea80d1934365e
#
_entry.id   3a17f6941831e9c2886ea80d1934365e
#
_cell.length_a   1.000
_cell.length_b   1.000
_cell.length_c   1.000
_cell.angle_alpha   90.00
_cell.angle_beta   90.00
_cell.angle_gamma   90.00
#
_symmetry.space_group_name_H-M   'P 1'
#
loop_
_entity.id
_entity.type
_entity.pdbx_description
1 polymer ?
#
loop_
_entity_poly.entity_id
_entity_poly.type
_entity_poly.pdbx_seq_one_letter_code
_entity_poly.pdbx_strand_id
1 'polypeptide(L)'
;MDFDSYDKKKTDLIFVGDTDNKTLGEFNIQAHPEDPEDLVNSFGNVSDDNPLLFAYVAKPAANKITFKDHPNIYNHKLYDYYAKIETRTYEEMKDKLAEYDTNYKVLDPKTSKFHEHDALGLYGNQEEGIYWVITNLVRSESNELKSLYASGESGWGYATYLDRLSKRMGEIQYQEGSEGLWIRGRYSRLGKSSYDMKWGGVQFGGDYKNTERKRIGVALAFDNGKADFNHVDGKNDLHGFNLMAYDTWRHEDGWYLDATARYGKFHNKSHVKTITERVSSNYRQSIFSLGLEGGKRIILNEEGGFFLEPQAQIQWASVGKASWKTSNDIQAKIKRGNSFIGRLGTQLGKEWIDSKNRKNNAYVKADVLHEFGNGQKAEFSADGITASRKWGAKGTWYDAGVSGQFALGKQSWAHIDLEKQFGGGLKNSWQINANIRWNF
;
A
#
# COMPACT_ATOMS: atom_id res chain seq x y z
N MET A 1 6.88 -23.33 -24.18
CA MET A 1 8.28 -23.14 -24.63
C MET A 1 9.13 -23.19 -23.37
N ASP A 2 10.13 -24.04 -23.43
CA ASP A 2 11.14 -24.10 -22.40
C ASP A 2 12.21 -23.04 -22.66
N PHE A 3 12.51 -22.19 -21.69
CA PHE A 3 13.59 -21.22 -21.75
C PHE A 3 14.68 -21.67 -20.77
N ASP A 4 15.27 -22.80 -21.07
CA ASP A 4 16.29 -23.37 -20.22
C ASP A 4 17.56 -22.50 -20.27
N SER A 5 17.89 -21.89 -19.13
CA SER A 5 19.16 -21.20 -18.80
C SER A 5 19.86 -20.45 -19.92
N TYR A 6 19.19 -19.51 -20.60
CA TYR A 6 19.84 -18.63 -21.59
C TYR A 6 20.72 -19.34 -22.67
N ASP A 7 20.70 -20.66 -22.71
CA ASP A 7 21.36 -21.42 -23.79
C ASP A 7 20.43 -21.45 -24.99
N LYS A 8 20.70 -20.57 -25.97
CA LYS A 8 19.92 -20.51 -27.22
C LYS A 8 19.77 -21.86 -27.92
N LYS A 9 20.72 -22.80 -27.71
CA LYS A 9 20.64 -24.15 -28.24
C LYS A 9 19.62 -25.05 -27.59
N LYS A 10 19.13 -24.65 -26.40
CA LYS A 10 18.11 -25.40 -25.64
C LYS A 10 16.71 -24.78 -25.72
N THR A 11 16.56 -23.63 -26.37
CA THR A 11 15.25 -22.98 -26.54
C THR A 11 14.39 -23.78 -27.52
N ASP A 12 13.15 -24.07 -27.13
CA ASP A 12 12.18 -24.68 -28.02
C ASP A 12 11.89 -23.78 -29.21
N LEU A 13 12.00 -24.35 -30.42
CA LEU A 13 11.71 -23.65 -31.68
C LEU A 13 10.44 -24.19 -32.32
N ILE A 14 9.59 -23.29 -32.80
CA ILE A 14 8.38 -23.60 -33.57
C ILE A 14 8.69 -23.44 -35.07
N PHE A 15 8.45 -24.48 -35.86
CA PHE A 15 8.59 -24.45 -37.30
C PHE A 15 7.25 -24.62 -37.98
N VAL A 16 6.91 -23.69 -38.88
CA VAL A 16 5.70 -23.75 -39.68
C VAL A 16 6.09 -23.71 -41.17
N GLY A 17 5.99 -24.85 -41.85
CA GLY A 17 6.33 -24.99 -43.27
C GLY A 17 5.22 -24.54 -44.22
N ASP A 18 4.04 -25.16 -44.11
CA ASP A 18 2.86 -24.83 -44.91
C ASP A 18 1.59 -25.01 -44.06
N THR A 19 0.52 -24.34 -44.42
CA THR A 19 -0.77 -24.39 -43.76
C THR A 19 -1.91 -24.89 -44.66
N ASP A 20 -1.62 -25.54 -45.76
CA ASP A 20 -2.61 -25.99 -46.75
C ASP A 20 -3.62 -24.89 -47.15
N ASN A 21 -3.13 -23.67 -47.33
CA ASN A 21 -3.93 -22.46 -47.58
C ASN A 21 -4.91 -22.05 -46.47
N LYS A 22 -4.82 -22.61 -45.25
CA LYS A 22 -5.63 -22.18 -44.10
C LYS A 22 -4.97 -21.03 -43.35
N THR A 23 -5.76 -20.04 -42.96
CA THR A 23 -5.32 -19.02 -41.98
C THR A 23 -5.45 -19.61 -40.61
N LEU A 24 -4.37 -19.66 -39.84
CA LEU A 24 -4.32 -20.24 -38.51
C LEU A 24 -4.63 -19.20 -37.41
N GLY A 25 -4.45 -17.90 -37.73
CA GLY A 25 -4.75 -16.80 -36.82
C GLY A 25 -3.60 -16.37 -35.90
N GLU A 26 -3.96 -15.77 -34.77
CA GLU A 26 -3.01 -15.23 -33.81
C GLU A 26 -2.80 -16.23 -32.65
N PHE A 27 -1.54 -16.46 -32.33
CA PHE A 27 -1.12 -17.35 -31.23
C PHE A 27 -0.52 -16.58 -30.06
N ASN A 28 -0.72 -17.12 -28.87
CA ASN A 28 -0.06 -16.65 -27.65
C ASN A 28 1.06 -17.64 -27.28
N ILE A 29 2.19 -17.14 -26.82
CA ILE A 29 3.28 -17.99 -26.30
C ILE A 29 3.28 -17.97 -24.76
N GLN A 30 3.65 -19.11 -24.17
CA GLN A 30 3.88 -19.24 -22.73
C GLN A 30 5.26 -19.85 -22.49
N ALA A 31 5.99 -19.30 -21.53
CA ALA A 31 7.23 -19.88 -21.07
C ALA A 31 6.94 -20.87 -19.92
N HIS A 32 7.69 -21.96 -19.90
CA HIS A 32 7.70 -22.94 -18.83
C HIS A 32 9.16 -23.14 -18.37
N PRO A 33 9.75 -22.16 -17.65
CA PRO A 33 11.12 -22.30 -17.17
C PRO A 33 11.19 -23.43 -16.15
N GLU A 34 12.24 -24.25 -16.21
CA GLU A 34 12.52 -25.25 -15.17
C GLU A 34 12.85 -24.55 -13.84
N ASP A 35 13.59 -23.43 -13.91
CA ASP A 35 13.86 -22.56 -12.78
C ASP A 35 13.41 -21.11 -13.07
N PRO A 36 12.54 -20.50 -12.25
CA PRO A 36 12.16 -19.10 -12.39
C PRO A 36 13.32 -18.11 -12.35
N GLU A 37 14.44 -18.45 -11.71
CA GLU A 37 15.65 -17.62 -11.70
C GLU A 37 16.27 -17.50 -13.10
N ASP A 38 16.17 -18.52 -13.92
CA ASP A 38 16.70 -18.51 -15.28
C ASP A 38 16.01 -17.48 -16.17
N LEU A 39 14.71 -17.30 -16.02
CA LEU A 39 13.98 -16.21 -16.65
C LEU A 39 14.49 -14.83 -16.21
N VAL A 40 14.76 -14.66 -14.92
CA VAL A 40 15.28 -13.39 -14.37
C VAL A 40 16.66 -13.09 -14.89
N ASN A 41 17.53 -14.10 -14.96
CA ASN A 41 18.89 -13.95 -15.47
C ASN A 41 18.91 -13.66 -16.98
N SER A 42 17.94 -14.17 -17.72
CA SER A 42 17.78 -13.95 -19.17
C SER A 42 17.34 -12.52 -19.52
N PHE A 43 16.74 -11.77 -18.56
CA PHE A 43 16.26 -10.40 -18.80
C PHE A 43 17.33 -9.42 -19.28
N GLY A 44 18.53 -9.52 -18.71
CA GLY A 44 19.64 -8.63 -19.06
C GLY A 44 20.30 -8.96 -20.39
N ASN A 45 19.94 -10.09 -21.00
CA ASN A 45 20.63 -10.66 -22.15
C ASN A 45 19.81 -10.63 -23.44
N VAL A 46 18.48 -10.52 -23.36
CA VAL A 46 17.61 -10.41 -24.54
C VAL A 46 17.47 -8.94 -24.94
N SER A 47 17.82 -8.62 -26.18
CA SER A 47 17.75 -7.26 -26.75
C SER A 47 17.56 -7.32 -28.27
N ASP A 48 17.40 -6.16 -28.91
CA ASP A 48 17.35 -6.07 -30.38
C ASP A 48 18.62 -6.63 -31.02
N ASP A 49 19.79 -6.41 -30.43
CA ASP A 49 21.07 -6.90 -30.89
C ASP A 49 21.31 -8.39 -30.57
N ASN A 50 20.60 -8.89 -29.56
CA ASN A 50 20.69 -10.26 -29.07
C ASN A 50 19.29 -10.84 -28.84
N PRO A 51 18.49 -11.01 -29.96
CA PRO A 51 17.13 -11.49 -29.86
C PRO A 51 17.09 -13.00 -29.57
N LEU A 52 16.00 -13.46 -28.96
CA LEU A 52 15.73 -14.86 -28.73
C LEU A 52 14.76 -15.36 -29.79
N LEU A 53 15.27 -16.20 -30.76
CA LEU A 53 14.46 -16.86 -31.78
C LEU A 53 13.56 -17.91 -31.12
N PHE A 54 12.25 -17.90 -31.43
CA PHE A 54 11.32 -18.92 -30.95
C PHE A 54 10.47 -19.54 -32.07
N ALA A 55 10.35 -18.89 -33.22
CA ALA A 55 9.62 -19.48 -34.34
C ALA A 55 10.19 -19.05 -35.71
N TYR A 56 10.16 -19.99 -36.63
CA TYR A 56 10.36 -19.75 -38.05
C TYR A 56 9.08 -20.13 -38.82
N VAL A 57 8.64 -19.23 -39.70
CA VAL A 57 7.45 -19.41 -40.51
C VAL A 57 7.86 -19.29 -41.97
N ALA A 58 7.78 -20.39 -42.74
CA ALA A 58 8.13 -20.42 -44.16
C ALA A 58 7.19 -19.49 -44.98
N LYS A 59 7.67 -19.02 -46.13
CA LYS A 59 6.94 -18.07 -46.97
C LYS A 59 5.49 -18.46 -47.29
N PRO A 60 5.14 -19.70 -47.57
CA PRO A 60 3.74 -20.06 -47.83
C PRO A 60 2.78 -19.79 -46.68
N ALA A 61 3.29 -19.83 -45.45
CA ALA A 61 2.53 -19.62 -44.24
C ALA A 61 2.70 -18.19 -43.62
N ALA A 62 3.60 -17.37 -44.13
CA ALA A 62 4.04 -16.10 -43.53
C ALA A 62 2.90 -15.13 -43.17
N ASN A 63 1.85 -15.06 -43.99
CA ASN A 63 0.69 -14.19 -43.80
C ASN A 63 -0.51 -14.91 -43.17
N LYS A 64 -0.35 -16.15 -42.71
CA LYS A 64 -1.45 -17.00 -42.24
C LYS A 64 -1.35 -17.27 -40.73
N ILE A 65 -0.22 -16.93 -40.13
CA ILE A 65 0.07 -17.09 -38.71
C ILE A 65 0.69 -15.81 -38.16
N THR A 66 0.24 -15.40 -36.97
CA THR A 66 0.84 -14.30 -36.25
C THR A 66 0.97 -14.66 -34.74
N PHE A 67 1.89 -14.04 -34.08
CA PHE A 67 2.01 -14.18 -32.64
C PHE A 67 1.60 -12.86 -31.98
N LYS A 68 0.91 -12.97 -30.85
CA LYS A 68 0.40 -11.81 -30.10
C LYS A 68 1.56 -10.93 -29.65
N ASP A 69 1.44 -9.63 -29.87
CA ASP A 69 2.40 -8.66 -29.38
C ASP A 69 2.26 -8.51 -27.86
N HIS A 70 3.41 -8.36 -27.16
CA HIS A 70 3.50 -8.22 -25.71
C HIS A 70 2.67 -9.26 -24.91
N PRO A 71 2.76 -10.57 -25.21
CA PRO A 71 2.06 -11.57 -24.45
C PRO A 71 2.61 -11.64 -23.01
N ASN A 72 1.73 -11.93 -22.04
CA ASN A 72 2.18 -12.42 -20.75
C ASN A 72 2.65 -13.86 -20.94
N ILE A 73 3.97 -14.07 -20.91
CA ILE A 73 4.58 -15.38 -21.19
C ILE A 73 4.76 -16.23 -19.94
N TYR A 74 4.81 -15.60 -18.74
CA TYR A 74 5.00 -16.31 -17.50
C TYR A 74 4.46 -15.52 -16.31
N ASN A 75 3.71 -16.18 -15.43
CA ASN A 75 3.21 -15.61 -14.19
C ASN A 75 3.96 -16.24 -13.00
N HIS A 76 4.76 -15.43 -12.33
CA HIS A 76 5.37 -15.77 -11.07
C HIS A 76 4.59 -15.15 -9.91
N LYS A 77 4.70 -15.73 -8.71
CA LYS A 77 4.02 -15.20 -7.49
C LYS A 77 4.32 -13.73 -7.19
N LEU A 78 5.51 -13.23 -7.55
CA LEU A 78 5.92 -11.85 -7.31
C LEU A 78 5.86 -10.98 -8.58
N TYR A 79 6.03 -11.56 -9.77
CA TYR A 79 6.11 -10.81 -11.01
C TYR A 79 5.42 -11.52 -12.16
N ASP A 80 4.82 -10.75 -13.05
CA ASP A 80 4.34 -11.18 -14.34
C ASP A 80 5.34 -10.77 -15.41
N TYR A 81 5.62 -11.66 -16.37
CA TYR A 81 6.63 -11.48 -17.39
C TYR A 81 6.00 -11.37 -18.76
N TYR A 82 6.40 -10.35 -19.50
CA TYR A 82 5.89 -10.01 -20.84
C TYR A 82 7.03 -10.00 -21.84
N ALA A 83 6.80 -10.55 -23.02
CA ALA A 83 7.75 -10.53 -24.14
C ALA A 83 7.37 -9.45 -25.16
N LYS A 84 8.35 -8.69 -25.66
CA LYS A 84 8.20 -7.93 -26.88
C LYS A 84 8.57 -8.85 -28.04
N ILE A 85 7.61 -9.11 -28.91
CA ILE A 85 7.77 -10.01 -30.05
C ILE A 85 7.87 -9.18 -31.32
N GLU A 86 8.85 -9.50 -32.16
CA GLU A 86 9.07 -8.87 -33.43
C GLU A 86 9.38 -9.90 -34.50
N THR A 87 9.27 -9.51 -35.77
CA THR A 87 9.68 -10.31 -36.92
C THR A 87 11.03 -9.83 -37.42
N ARG A 88 11.82 -10.79 -37.95
CA ARG A 88 13.11 -10.57 -38.62
C ARG A 88 13.15 -11.29 -39.94
N THR A 89 13.90 -10.74 -40.87
CA THR A 89 14.24 -11.39 -42.15
C THR A 89 15.44 -12.31 -41.99
N TYR A 90 15.72 -13.11 -43.01
CA TYR A 90 16.92 -13.94 -43.07
C TYR A 90 18.20 -13.08 -42.94
N GLU A 91 18.29 -11.98 -43.67
CA GLU A 91 19.46 -11.09 -43.64
C GLU A 91 19.77 -10.54 -42.24
N GLU A 92 18.72 -10.27 -41.43
CA GLU A 92 18.87 -9.82 -40.06
C GLU A 92 19.26 -10.92 -39.07
N MET A 93 19.00 -12.19 -39.43
CA MET A 93 19.22 -13.34 -38.55
C MET A 93 20.38 -14.23 -38.95
N LYS A 94 20.84 -14.20 -40.21
CA LYS A 94 21.80 -15.18 -40.78
C LYS A 94 23.06 -15.41 -39.94
N ASP A 95 23.64 -14.32 -39.38
CA ASP A 95 24.87 -14.41 -38.56
C ASP A 95 24.61 -14.97 -37.16
N LYS A 96 23.36 -14.98 -36.71
CA LYS A 96 22.91 -15.44 -35.40
C LYS A 96 22.35 -16.86 -35.42
N LEU A 97 21.92 -17.38 -36.57
CA LEU A 97 21.28 -18.70 -36.67
C LEU A 97 22.18 -19.85 -36.19
N ALA A 98 23.49 -19.73 -36.35
CA ALA A 98 24.44 -20.72 -35.84
C ALA A 98 24.46 -20.89 -34.33
N GLU A 99 23.90 -19.91 -33.59
CA GLU A 99 23.79 -19.96 -32.13
C GLU A 99 22.62 -20.83 -31.65
N TYR A 100 21.70 -21.18 -32.53
CA TYR A 100 20.49 -21.96 -32.23
C TYR A 100 20.64 -23.41 -32.68
N ASP A 101 20.05 -24.36 -31.93
CA ASP A 101 19.87 -25.73 -32.40
C ASP A 101 18.61 -25.76 -33.26
N THR A 102 18.81 -25.90 -34.57
CA THR A 102 17.72 -25.97 -35.54
C THR A 102 17.30 -27.43 -35.85
N ASN A 103 17.94 -28.40 -35.23
CA ASN A 103 17.57 -29.80 -35.35
C ASN A 103 16.32 -30.09 -34.46
N TYR A 104 15.40 -30.84 -35.04
CA TYR A 104 14.21 -31.29 -34.34
C TYR A 104 13.95 -32.76 -34.55
N LYS A 105 13.22 -33.37 -33.62
CA LYS A 105 12.89 -34.79 -33.68
C LYS A 105 11.42 -34.97 -34.02
N VAL A 106 11.17 -35.66 -35.15
CA VAL A 106 9.82 -36.03 -35.54
C VAL A 106 9.58 -37.49 -35.21
N LEU A 107 8.48 -37.76 -34.52
CA LEU A 107 8.03 -39.13 -34.24
C LEU A 107 7.41 -39.68 -35.54
N ASP A 108 8.02 -40.71 -36.12
CA ASP A 108 7.40 -41.49 -37.23
C ASP A 108 6.26 -42.33 -36.62
N PRO A 109 5.00 -42.04 -36.98
CA PRO A 109 3.87 -42.79 -36.47
C PRO A 109 3.83 -44.27 -36.85
N LYS A 110 4.60 -44.65 -37.90
CA LYS A 110 4.65 -46.05 -38.35
C LYS A 110 5.68 -46.88 -37.61
N THR A 111 6.79 -46.26 -37.26
CA THR A 111 7.91 -46.95 -36.60
C THR A 111 8.05 -46.66 -35.11
N SER A 112 7.33 -45.68 -34.59
CA SER A 112 7.47 -45.13 -33.22
C SER A 112 8.90 -44.74 -32.90
N LYS A 113 9.69 -44.36 -33.87
CA LYS A 113 11.07 -43.85 -33.73
C LYS A 113 11.11 -42.35 -34.01
N PHE A 114 11.98 -41.66 -33.30
CA PHE A 114 12.28 -40.28 -33.61
C PHE A 114 13.36 -40.19 -34.70
N HIS A 115 13.11 -39.37 -35.69
CA HIS A 115 14.09 -38.99 -36.71
C HIS A 115 14.50 -37.54 -36.50
N GLU A 116 15.80 -37.28 -36.53
CA GLU A 116 16.34 -35.92 -36.47
C GLU A 116 16.31 -35.30 -37.86
N HIS A 117 15.85 -34.06 -37.92
CA HIS A 117 15.76 -33.26 -39.12
C HIS A 117 16.33 -31.88 -38.85
N ASP A 118 17.09 -31.34 -39.81
CA ASP A 118 17.40 -29.92 -39.83
C ASP A 118 16.17 -29.17 -40.37
N ALA A 119 15.48 -28.48 -39.46
CA ALA A 119 14.25 -27.77 -39.80
C ALA A 119 14.46 -26.70 -40.86
N LEU A 120 15.54 -25.94 -40.77
CA LEU A 120 15.83 -24.87 -41.71
C LEU A 120 16.24 -25.42 -43.08
N GLY A 121 16.95 -26.58 -43.14
CA GLY A 121 17.30 -27.26 -44.37
C GLY A 121 16.11 -27.93 -45.07
N LEU A 122 15.11 -28.44 -44.31
CA LEU A 122 13.95 -29.15 -44.88
C LEU A 122 12.91 -28.20 -45.47
N TYR A 123 12.72 -27.02 -44.95
CA TYR A 123 11.68 -26.09 -45.39
C TYR A 123 12.12 -25.16 -46.52
N GLY A 124 13.30 -25.44 -47.13
CA GLY A 124 13.75 -24.79 -48.35
C GLY A 124 14.26 -23.38 -48.13
N ASN A 125 13.96 -22.47 -48.96
CA ASN A 125 14.55 -21.15 -49.02
C ASN A 125 14.45 -20.37 -47.70
N GLN A 126 15.45 -20.48 -46.83
CA GLN A 126 15.56 -19.77 -45.55
C GLN A 126 15.47 -18.26 -45.75
N GLU A 127 15.84 -17.75 -46.93
CA GLU A 127 15.80 -16.33 -47.28
C GLU A 127 14.37 -15.78 -47.42
N GLU A 128 13.37 -16.64 -47.62
CA GLU A 128 11.99 -16.22 -47.86
C GLU A 128 11.04 -16.38 -46.67
N GLY A 129 11.54 -16.93 -45.54
CA GLY A 129 10.76 -17.10 -44.29
C GLY A 129 10.81 -15.90 -43.39
N ILE A 130 9.93 -15.92 -42.38
CA ILE A 130 9.86 -14.93 -41.31
C ILE A 130 10.34 -15.56 -40.00
N TYR A 131 11.30 -14.92 -39.36
CA TYR A 131 11.82 -15.28 -38.04
C TYR A 131 11.10 -14.49 -36.98
N TRP A 132 10.45 -15.16 -36.04
CA TRP A 132 9.79 -14.53 -34.89
C TRP A 132 10.71 -14.59 -33.70
N VAL A 133 11.01 -13.41 -33.14
CA VAL A 133 12.00 -13.23 -32.06
C VAL A 133 11.42 -12.46 -30.89
N ILE A 134 11.91 -12.78 -29.72
CA ILE A 134 11.73 -11.94 -28.52
C ILE A 134 12.91 -10.98 -28.47
N THR A 135 12.63 -9.68 -28.47
CA THR A 135 13.66 -8.62 -28.46
C THR A 135 13.74 -7.93 -27.10
N ASN A 136 12.75 -8.11 -26.24
CA ASN A 136 12.77 -7.58 -24.87
C ASN A 136 11.87 -8.44 -23.97
N LEU A 137 12.31 -8.62 -22.72
CA LEU A 137 11.51 -9.19 -21.66
C LEU A 137 11.26 -8.12 -20.59
N VAL A 138 10.00 -7.83 -20.32
CA VAL A 138 9.57 -6.83 -19.33
C VAL A 138 8.87 -7.54 -18.19
N ARG A 139 9.25 -7.24 -16.95
CA ARG A 139 8.52 -7.72 -15.79
C ARG A 139 7.67 -6.61 -15.18
N SER A 140 6.48 -6.96 -14.70
CA SER A 140 5.64 -6.12 -13.86
C SER A 140 5.33 -6.79 -12.53
N GLU A 141 5.02 -6.00 -11.51
CA GLU A 141 4.59 -6.56 -10.21
C GLU A 141 3.29 -7.35 -10.39
N SER A 142 3.23 -8.55 -9.82
CA SER A 142 2.02 -9.38 -9.81
C SER A 142 0.91 -8.76 -8.95
N ASN A 143 -0.30 -9.28 -9.06
CA ASN A 143 -1.41 -8.86 -8.22
C ASN A 143 -1.17 -9.21 -6.75
N GLU A 144 -0.52 -10.34 -6.47
CA GLU A 144 -0.10 -10.74 -5.13
C GLU A 144 0.84 -9.73 -4.50
N LEU A 145 1.91 -9.36 -5.22
CA LEU A 145 2.90 -8.43 -4.71
C LEU A 145 2.30 -7.04 -4.48
N LYS A 146 1.49 -6.53 -5.41
CA LYS A 146 0.75 -5.27 -5.25
C LYS A 146 -0.15 -5.29 -4.02
N SER A 147 -0.83 -6.41 -3.76
CA SER A 147 -1.71 -6.56 -2.59
C SER A 147 -0.94 -6.57 -1.28
N LEU A 148 0.22 -7.24 -1.23
CA LEU A 148 1.09 -7.27 -0.05
C LEU A 148 1.63 -5.86 0.28
N TYR A 149 1.98 -5.09 -0.74
CA TYR A 149 2.36 -3.69 -0.56
C TYR A 149 1.21 -2.84 -0.01
N ALA A 150 0.03 -2.93 -0.61
CA ALA A 150 -1.15 -2.17 -0.18
C ALA A 150 -1.59 -2.55 1.25
N SER A 151 -1.51 -3.84 1.62
CA SER A 151 -1.77 -4.32 2.98
C SER A 151 -0.78 -3.72 4.00
N GLY A 152 0.52 -3.77 3.71
CA GLY A 152 1.55 -3.20 4.59
C GLY A 152 1.43 -1.68 4.74
N GLU A 153 1.17 -0.98 3.64
CA GLU A 153 1.02 0.47 3.64
C GLU A 153 -0.25 0.93 4.37
N SER A 154 -1.38 0.21 4.24
CA SER A 154 -2.61 0.50 4.99
C SER A 154 -2.43 0.27 6.49
N GLY A 155 -1.74 -0.80 6.90
CA GLY A 155 -1.37 -1.05 8.29
C GLY A 155 -0.48 0.05 8.88
N TRP A 156 0.48 0.56 8.11
CA TRP A 156 1.30 1.71 8.48
C TRP A 156 0.45 2.98 8.67
N GLY A 157 -0.45 3.28 7.74
CA GLY A 157 -1.34 4.45 7.82
C GLY A 157 -2.21 4.45 9.08
N TYR A 158 -2.74 3.28 9.47
CA TYR A 158 -3.43 3.10 10.75
C TYR A 158 -2.51 3.29 11.94
N ALA A 159 -1.32 2.68 11.92
CA ALA A 159 -0.40 2.68 13.05
C ALA A 159 0.16 4.08 13.39
N THR A 160 0.40 4.91 12.38
CA THR A 160 1.00 6.24 12.52
C THR A 160 -0.01 7.37 12.65
N TYR A 161 -1.29 7.04 12.83
CA TYR A 161 -2.36 7.99 13.09
C TYR A 161 -1.97 8.99 14.20
N LEU A 162 -2.14 10.29 13.91
CA LEU A 162 -1.89 11.37 14.86
C LEU A 162 -3.15 11.67 15.66
N ASP A 163 -3.09 11.54 16.98
CA ASP A 163 -4.16 11.93 17.89
C ASP A 163 -3.93 13.32 18.46
N ARG A 164 -4.99 14.05 18.83
CA ARG A 164 -4.95 15.40 19.39
C ARG A 164 -5.70 15.45 20.71
N LEU A 165 -5.30 16.38 21.56
CA LEU A 165 -5.96 16.63 22.85
C LEU A 165 -7.45 16.89 22.68
N SER A 166 -7.83 17.84 21.83
CA SER A 166 -9.24 18.22 21.61
C SER A 166 -10.11 17.07 21.12
N LYS A 167 -9.59 16.21 20.25
CA LYS A 167 -10.31 15.02 19.75
C LYS A 167 -10.55 14.00 20.86
N ARG A 168 -9.65 13.90 21.83
CA ARG A 168 -9.73 12.93 22.94
C ARG A 168 -10.56 13.46 24.09
N MET A 169 -10.28 14.66 24.55
CA MET A 169 -10.82 15.20 25.78
C MET A 169 -11.83 16.35 25.58
N GLY A 170 -12.00 16.84 24.34
CA GLY A 170 -12.69 18.10 24.10
C GLY A 170 -11.90 19.29 24.66
N GLU A 171 -12.60 20.36 24.97
CA GLU A 171 -12.02 21.58 25.48
C GLU A 171 -11.84 21.51 27.01
N ILE A 172 -10.65 21.16 27.46
CA ILE A 172 -10.33 20.93 28.86
C ILE A 172 -10.49 22.16 29.75
N GLN A 173 -10.42 23.36 29.22
CA GLN A 173 -10.51 24.61 29.94
C GLN A 173 -11.89 24.87 30.55
N TYR A 174 -12.93 24.19 30.10
CA TYR A 174 -14.29 24.30 30.64
C TYR A 174 -14.63 23.17 31.61
N GLN A 175 -13.68 22.28 31.86
CA GLN A 175 -13.94 21.09 32.66
C GLN A 175 -13.75 21.37 34.12
N GLU A 176 -14.85 21.46 34.86
CA GLU A 176 -14.91 21.49 36.33
C GLU A 176 -14.92 20.04 36.87
N GLY A 177 -14.57 19.85 38.12
CA GLY A 177 -14.53 18.56 38.80
C GLY A 177 -13.13 17.94 38.86
N SER A 178 -12.96 17.00 39.81
CA SER A 178 -11.67 16.35 40.09
C SER A 178 -11.42 15.15 39.18
N GLU A 179 -12.46 14.41 38.79
CA GLU A 179 -12.40 13.20 38.01
C GLU A 179 -13.21 13.36 36.74
N GLY A 180 -12.85 12.63 35.69
CA GLY A 180 -13.56 12.64 34.44
C GLY A 180 -13.56 11.29 33.77
N LEU A 181 -14.71 10.92 33.23
CA LEU A 181 -14.87 9.78 32.33
C LEU A 181 -15.30 10.28 30.95
N TRP A 182 -14.81 9.63 29.91
CA TRP A 182 -15.18 10.01 28.56
C TRP A 182 -15.26 8.80 27.63
N ILE A 183 -16.08 8.94 26.61
CA ILE A 183 -16.21 8.01 25.49
C ILE A 183 -16.07 8.77 24.19
N ARG A 184 -15.35 8.22 23.23
CA ARG A 184 -15.15 8.79 21.92
C ARG A 184 -15.43 7.76 20.83
N GLY A 185 -16.29 8.12 19.90
CA GLY A 185 -16.41 7.45 18.60
C GLY A 185 -15.55 8.17 17.56
N ARG A 186 -14.88 7.40 16.69
CA ARG A 186 -14.14 7.95 15.56
C ARG A 186 -14.41 7.17 14.29
N TYR A 187 -14.41 7.86 13.16
CA TYR A 187 -14.47 7.27 11.85
C TYR A 187 -13.61 8.06 10.88
N SER A 188 -12.81 7.37 10.07
CA SER A 188 -11.83 7.97 9.19
C SER A 188 -11.82 7.28 7.84
N ARG A 189 -11.56 8.04 6.78
CA ARG A 189 -11.17 7.55 5.48
C ARG A 189 -9.77 8.03 5.18
N LEU A 190 -8.89 7.12 4.81
CA LEU A 190 -7.51 7.39 4.40
C LEU A 190 -7.28 6.78 3.02
N GLY A 191 -7.25 7.63 1.99
CA GLY A 191 -6.97 7.23 0.62
C GLY A 191 -5.51 7.49 0.26
N LYS A 192 -4.90 6.54 -0.42
CA LYS A 192 -3.56 6.60 -1.04
C LYS A 192 -3.64 6.08 -2.48
N SER A 193 -2.54 6.08 -3.23
CA SER A 193 -2.52 5.51 -4.58
C SER A 193 -2.80 4.01 -4.58
N SER A 194 -2.31 3.27 -3.60
CA SER A 194 -2.39 1.82 -3.49
C SER A 194 -3.67 1.30 -2.83
N TYR A 195 -4.34 2.11 -1.99
CA TYR A 195 -5.53 1.70 -1.24
C TYR A 195 -6.47 2.86 -0.88
N ASP A 196 -7.71 2.49 -0.56
CA ASP A 196 -8.72 3.34 0.08
C ASP A 196 -9.17 2.66 1.37
N MET A 197 -8.73 3.16 2.53
CA MET A 197 -9.03 2.59 3.83
C MET A 197 -10.11 3.39 4.55
N LYS A 198 -11.13 2.69 5.05
CA LYS A 198 -12.10 3.19 6.00
C LYS A 198 -11.90 2.46 7.32
N TRP A 199 -11.76 3.20 8.40
CA TRP A 199 -11.60 2.62 9.72
C TRP A 199 -12.28 3.47 10.78
N GLY A 200 -12.71 2.84 11.84
CA GLY A 200 -13.35 3.50 12.95
C GLY A 200 -13.30 2.67 14.19
N GLY A 201 -13.67 3.26 15.31
CA GLY A 201 -13.63 2.59 16.59
C GLY A 201 -14.18 3.42 17.73
N VAL A 202 -14.15 2.80 18.88
CA VAL A 202 -14.57 3.42 20.14
C VAL A 202 -13.39 3.44 21.09
N GLN A 203 -13.25 4.55 21.80
CA GLN A 203 -12.24 4.76 22.83
C GLN A 203 -12.94 5.18 24.13
N PHE A 204 -12.50 4.60 25.24
CA PHE A 204 -12.97 4.90 26.58
C PHE A 204 -11.78 5.38 27.39
N GLY A 205 -11.96 6.42 28.16
CA GLY A 205 -10.90 6.91 29.03
C GLY A 205 -11.42 7.54 30.31
N GLY A 206 -10.50 7.62 31.24
CA GLY A 206 -10.74 8.30 32.50
C GLY A 206 -9.49 9.03 32.97
N ASP A 207 -9.70 10.13 33.68
CA ASP A 207 -8.62 10.92 34.26
C ASP A 207 -9.04 11.51 35.60
N TYR A 208 -8.03 11.90 36.37
CA TYR A 208 -8.23 12.65 37.58
C TYR A 208 -7.33 13.89 37.58
N LYS A 209 -7.80 14.93 38.29
CA LYS A 209 -7.10 16.19 38.51
C LYS A 209 -6.07 15.99 39.62
N ASN A 210 -4.82 15.77 39.24
CA ASN A 210 -3.73 15.57 40.18
C ASN A 210 -3.34 16.87 40.90
N THR A 211 -3.44 17.98 40.21
CA THR A 211 -3.31 19.36 40.78
C THR A 211 -4.32 20.26 40.07
N GLU A 212 -4.49 21.51 40.56
CA GLU A 212 -5.37 22.49 39.92
C GLU A 212 -5.10 22.67 38.40
N ARG A 213 -3.88 22.40 37.99
CA ARG A 213 -3.39 22.59 36.60
C ARG A 213 -3.13 21.32 35.82
N LYS A 214 -3.28 20.14 36.43
CA LYS A 214 -2.77 18.91 35.88
C LYS A 214 -3.79 17.76 35.95
N ARG A 215 -4.01 17.09 34.81
CA ARG A 215 -4.83 15.87 34.70
C ARG A 215 -4.01 14.71 34.18
N ILE A 216 -4.10 13.57 34.83
CA ILE A 216 -3.46 12.32 34.42
C ILE A 216 -4.55 11.30 34.11
N GLY A 217 -4.41 10.57 33.02
CA GLY A 217 -5.43 9.60 32.63
C GLY A 217 -4.93 8.45 31.79
N VAL A 218 -5.84 7.51 31.60
CA VAL A 218 -5.64 6.32 30.76
C VAL A 218 -6.84 6.12 29.85
N ALA A 219 -6.60 5.44 28.70
CA ALA A 219 -7.67 5.12 27.77
C ALA A 219 -7.41 3.79 27.06
N LEU A 220 -8.51 3.13 26.66
CA LEU A 220 -8.54 1.93 25.84
C LEU A 220 -9.28 2.24 24.55
N ALA A 221 -8.81 1.69 23.42
CA ALA A 221 -9.48 1.82 22.13
C ALA A 221 -9.55 0.49 21.38
N PHE A 222 -10.66 0.30 20.70
CA PHE A 222 -10.93 -0.83 19.81
C PHE A 222 -11.29 -0.28 18.45
N ASP A 223 -10.57 -0.72 17.42
CA ASP A 223 -10.71 -0.23 16.07
C ASP A 223 -10.93 -1.35 15.08
N ASN A 224 -11.75 -1.07 14.08
CA ASN A 224 -11.96 -1.93 12.92
C ASN A 224 -11.79 -1.11 11.66
N GLY A 225 -11.15 -1.68 10.65
CA GLY A 225 -10.91 -1.02 9.39
C GLY A 225 -10.94 -1.98 8.21
N LYS A 226 -11.18 -1.43 7.04
CA LYS A 226 -11.09 -2.12 5.78
C LYS A 226 -10.39 -1.22 4.77
N ALA A 227 -9.34 -1.73 4.14
CA ALA A 227 -8.66 -1.09 3.02
C ALA A 227 -8.97 -1.88 1.74
N ASP A 228 -9.68 -1.26 0.81
CA ASP A 228 -9.87 -1.79 -0.55
C ASP A 228 -8.63 -1.39 -1.38
N PHE A 229 -8.08 -2.31 -2.18
CA PHE A 229 -6.88 -2.08 -2.98
C PHE A 229 -7.25 -1.46 -4.33
N ASN A 230 -6.52 -0.41 -4.75
CA ASN A 230 -6.92 0.38 -5.92
C ASN A 230 -6.49 -0.26 -7.26
N HIS A 231 -5.47 -1.13 -7.27
CA HIS A 231 -4.87 -1.66 -8.49
C HIS A 231 -5.10 -3.16 -8.69
N VAL A 232 -5.75 -3.81 -7.73
CA VAL A 232 -6.02 -5.24 -7.76
C VAL A 232 -7.35 -5.53 -7.05
N ASP A 233 -8.02 -6.61 -7.44
CA ASP A 233 -9.25 -7.07 -6.75
C ASP A 233 -8.88 -7.74 -5.43
N GLY A 234 -8.80 -6.92 -4.38
CA GLY A 234 -8.40 -7.37 -3.06
C GLY A 234 -8.65 -6.32 -1.97
N LYS A 235 -8.50 -6.75 -0.74
CA LYS A 235 -8.68 -5.92 0.45
C LYS A 235 -7.86 -6.38 1.64
N ASN A 236 -7.71 -5.50 2.63
CA ASN A 236 -7.15 -5.79 3.95
C ASN A 236 -8.18 -5.43 5.04
N ASP A 237 -8.58 -6.39 5.84
CA ASP A 237 -9.37 -6.18 7.05
C ASP A 237 -8.41 -5.97 8.23
N LEU A 238 -8.61 -4.91 9.00
CA LEU A 238 -7.76 -4.48 10.10
C LEU A 238 -8.54 -4.45 11.41
N HIS A 239 -7.97 -5.03 12.46
CA HIS A 239 -8.51 -4.98 13.82
C HIS A 239 -7.44 -4.49 14.77
N GLY A 240 -7.70 -3.42 15.51
CA GLY A 240 -6.75 -2.78 16.41
C GLY A 240 -7.24 -2.71 17.84
N PHE A 241 -6.29 -2.86 18.77
CA PHE A 241 -6.46 -2.57 20.19
C PHE A 241 -5.34 -1.64 20.63
N ASN A 242 -5.68 -0.59 21.38
CA ASN A 242 -4.72 0.38 21.88
C ASN A 242 -4.98 0.69 23.37
N LEU A 243 -3.89 0.78 24.10
CA LEU A 243 -3.81 1.33 25.45
C LEU A 243 -3.08 2.67 25.37
N MET A 244 -3.57 3.68 26.06
CA MET A 244 -2.99 5.03 26.11
C MET A 244 -2.90 5.52 27.56
N ALA A 245 -1.80 6.16 27.87
CA ALA A 245 -1.66 7.00 29.07
C ALA A 245 -1.42 8.43 28.60
N TYR A 246 -1.90 9.40 29.38
CA TYR A 246 -1.73 10.80 29.06
C TYR A 246 -1.61 11.67 30.31
N ASP A 247 -0.93 12.78 30.14
CA ASP A 247 -0.71 13.80 31.17
C ASP A 247 -0.91 15.18 30.53
N THR A 248 -1.94 15.89 30.98
CA THR A 248 -2.33 17.17 30.42
C THR A 248 -2.17 18.25 31.47
N TRP A 249 -1.34 19.22 31.17
CA TRP A 249 -1.09 20.38 32.01
C TRP A 249 -1.69 21.65 31.39
N ARG A 250 -2.22 22.55 32.21
CA ARG A 250 -2.83 23.80 31.79
C ARG A 250 -2.46 24.96 32.71
N HIS A 251 -2.13 26.11 32.13
CA HIS A 251 -1.86 27.35 32.84
C HIS A 251 -3.06 28.31 32.75
N GLU A 252 -3.18 29.17 33.73
CA GLU A 252 -4.26 30.19 33.81
C GLU A 252 -4.21 31.18 32.63
N ASP A 253 -3.00 31.50 32.12
CA ASP A 253 -2.80 32.38 30.95
C ASP A 253 -3.16 31.71 29.60
N GLY A 254 -3.85 30.58 29.64
CA GLY A 254 -4.33 29.84 28.43
C GLY A 254 -3.32 28.90 27.78
N TRP A 255 -2.10 28.75 28.31
CA TRP A 255 -1.17 27.72 27.85
C TRP A 255 -1.60 26.33 28.26
N TYR A 256 -1.37 25.36 27.40
CA TYR A 256 -1.48 23.93 27.73
C TYR A 256 -0.33 23.11 27.15
N LEU A 257 -0.08 21.98 27.77
CA LEU A 257 0.83 20.95 27.31
C LEU A 257 0.16 19.59 27.55
N ASP A 258 0.17 18.73 26.54
CA ASP A 258 -0.39 17.38 26.60
C ASP A 258 0.67 16.36 26.13
N ALA A 259 1.03 15.45 27.03
CA ALA A 259 1.93 14.35 26.74
C ALA A 259 1.14 13.03 26.65
N THR A 260 1.43 12.23 25.66
CA THR A 260 0.76 10.94 25.43
C THR A 260 1.76 9.81 25.21
N ALA A 261 1.44 8.63 25.74
CA ALA A 261 2.11 7.38 25.41
C ALA A 261 1.06 6.36 25.01
N ARG A 262 1.22 5.72 23.83
CA ARG A 262 0.31 4.71 23.30
C ARG A 262 1.04 3.42 23.01
N TYR A 263 0.48 2.31 23.44
CA TYR A 263 0.87 0.96 23.01
C TYR A 263 -0.33 0.26 22.39
N GLY A 264 -0.13 -0.39 21.25
CA GLY A 264 -1.20 -1.11 20.58
C GLY A 264 -0.71 -2.33 19.82
N LYS A 265 -1.68 -3.17 19.49
CA LYS A 265 -1.50 -4.29 18.55
C LYS A 265 -2.60 -4.22 17.51
N PHE A 266 -2.24 -4.51 16.27
CA PHE A 266 -3.21 -4.62 15.20
C PHE A 266 -2.96 -5.83 14.33
N HIS A 267 -4.04 -6.36 13.82
CA HIS A 267 -4.11 -7.58 13.03
C HIS A 267 -4.59 -7.24 11.63
N ASN A 268 -3.85 -7.66 10.63
CA ASN A 268 -4.15 -7.52 9.22
C ASN A 268 -4.54 -8.88 8.64
N LYS A 269 -5.68 -8.92 7.94
CA LYS A 269 -6.13 -10.07 7.15
C LYS A 269 -6.39 -9.58 5.74
N SER A 270 -5.50 -9.90 4.81
CA SER A 270 -5.67 -9.49 3.42
C SER A 270 -5.92 -10.66 2.50
N HIS A 271 -6.61 -10.39 1.41
CA HIS A 271 -6.77 -11.30 0.31
C HIS A 271 -6.82 -10.57 -1.02
N VAL A 272 -6.38 -11.23 -2.05
CA VAL A 272 -6.40 -10.76 -3.44
C VAL A 272 -6.86 -11.88 -4.35
N LYS A 273 -7.61 -11.55 -5.38
CA LYS A 273 -7.97 -12.46 -6.47
C LYS A 273 -6.89 -12.37 -7.54
N THR A 274 -6.31 -13.51 -7.88
CA THR A 274 -5.38 -13.66 -8.99
C THR A 274 -6.08 -14.32 -10.17
N ILE A 275 -5.35 -14.64 -11.22
CA ILE A 275 -5.90 -15.34 -12.39
C ILE A 275 -6.33 -16.76 -12.01
N THR A 276 -5.57 -17.42 -11.14
CA THR A 276 -5.73 -18.86 -10.85
C THR A 276 -6.39 -19.12 -9.50
N GLU A 277 -6.20 -18.25 -8.51
CA GLU A 277 -6.63 -18.53 -7.13
C GLU A 277 -6.95 -17.26 -6.33
N ARG A 278 -7.37 -17.45 -5.08
CA ARG A 278 -7.46 -16.39 -4.07
C ARG A 278 -6.33 -16.54 -3.07
N VAL A 279 -5.41 -15.59 -3.08
CA VAL A 279 -4.29 -15.57 -2.15
C VAL A 279 -4.66 -14.80 -0.89
N SER A 280 -4.37 -15.36 0.28
CA SER A 280 -4.63 -14.76 1.57
C SER A 280 -3.36 -14.57 2.40
N SER A 281 -3.39 -13.57 3.27
CA SER A 281 -2.29 -13.22 4.16
C SER A 281 -2.84 -12.80 5.53
N ASN A 282 -2.12 -13.15 6.59
CA ASN A 282 -2.55 -12.91 7.96
C ASN A 282 -1.32 -12.62 8.84
N TYR A 283 -1.26 -11.41 9.41
CA TYR A 283 -0.15 -11.02 10.26
C TYR A 283 -0.54 -9.98 11.31
N ARG A 284 0.29 -9.85 12.34
CA ARG A 284 0.09 -8.91 13.44
C ARG A 284 1.32 -8.03 13.61
N GLN A 285 1.08 -6.78 13.97
CA GLN A 285 2.11 -5.82 14.34
C GLN A 285 1.76 -5.13 15.65
N SER A 286 2.79 -4.66 16.34
CA SER A 286 2.65 -3.77 17.51
C SER A 286 2.98 -2.35 17.13
N ILE A 287 2.45 -1.40 17.89
CA ILE A 287 2.83 0.00 17.81
C ILE A 287 3.13 0.53 19.21
N PHE A 288 4.17 1.35 19.30
CA PHE A 288 4.43 2.20 20.44
C PHE A 288 4.61 3.63 19.93
N SER A 289 3.92 4.61 20.54
CA SER A 289 4.09 6.02 20.18
C SER A 289 4.12 6.93 21.40
N LEU A 290 4.88 8.02 21.24
CA LEU A 290 4.94 9.13 22.17
C LEU A 290 4.54 10.39 21.44
N GLY A 291 3.69 11.21 22.05
CA GLY A 291 3.23 12.48 21.52
C GLY A 291 3.39 13.60 22.54
N LEU A 292 3.66 14.78 22.03
CA LEU A 292 3.68 16.01 22.81
C LEU A 292 2.98 17.10 21.99
N GLU A 293 1.92 17.69 22.56
CA GLU A 293 1.14 18.78 21.98
C GLU A 293 1.13 19.97 22.92
N GLY A 294 1.30 21.18 22.40
CA GLY A 294 1.17 22.41 23.18
C GLY A 294 0.48 23.50 22.36
N GLY A 295 -0.16 24.41 23.06
CA GLY A 295 -0.83 25.55 22.46
C GLY A 295 -1.12 26.65 23.48
N LYS A 296 -1.62 27.75 22.94
CA LYS A 296 -2.05 28.90 23.79
C LYS A 296 -3.35 29.48 23.25
N ARG A 297 -4.39 29.50 24.09
CA ARG A 297 -5.60 30.25 23.77
C ARG A 297 -5.41 31.73 24.04
N ILE A 298 -5.63 32.53 23.02
CA ILE A 298 -5.55 33.98 23.04
C ILE A 298 -6.95 34.53 22.80
N ILE A 299 -7.52 35.21 23.77
CA ILE A 299 -8.82 35.89 23.62
C ILE A 299 -8.60 37.17 22.83
N LEU A 300 -9.24 37.30 21.68
CA LEU A 300 -9.13 38.43 20.75
C LEU A 300 -10.10 39.53 21.13
N ASN A 301 -11.27 39.18 21.67
CA ASN A 301 -12.33 40.08 22.07
C ASN A 301 -13.11 39.47 23.22
N GLU A 302 -13.00 40.02 24.41
CA GLU A 302 -13.67 39.52 25.62
C GLU A 302 -15.19 39.57 25.51
N GLU A 303 -15.77 40.67 25.00
CA GLU A 303 -17.22 40.82 24.87
C GLU A 303 -17.79 39.90 23.79
N GLY A 304 -17.05 39.69 22.68
CA GLY A 304 -17.46 38.86 21.56
C GLY A 304 -17.13 37.38 21.70
N GLY A 305 -16.26 37.02 22.66
CA GLY A 305 -15.81 35.65 22.91
C GLY A 305 -14.96 35.04 21.79
N PHE A 306 -14.38 35.86 20.90
CA PHE A 306 -13.52 35.34 19.83
C PHE A 306 -12.13 34.99 20.35
N PHE A 307 -11.59 33.85 19.89
CA PHE A 307 -10.26 33.38 20.27
C PHE A 307 -9.44 32.91 19.09
N LEU A 308 -8.13 33.00 19.23
CA LEU A 308 -7.13 32.37 18.38
C LEU A 308 -6.30 31.42 19.23
N GLU A 309 -6.04 30.19 18.74
CA GLU A 309 -5.25 29.22 19.47
C GLU A 309 -4.19 28.58 18.54
N PRO A 310 -2.96 29.16 18.49
CA PRO A 310 -1.84 28.51 17.85
C PRO A 310 -1.44 27.24 18.59
N GLN A 311 -1.07 26.19 17.83
CA GLN A 311 -0.75 24.87 18.34
C GLN A 311 0.48 24.30 17.64
N ALA A 312 1.27 23.54 18.38
CA ALA A 312 2.37 22.73 17.85
C ALA A 312 2.30 21.32 18.45
N GLN A 313 2.66 20.31 17.66
CA GLN A 313 2.66 18.92 18.10
C GLN A 313 3.77 18.15 17.44
N ILE A 314 4.38 17.24 18.17
CA ILE A 314 5.27 16.21 17.65
C ILE A 314 4.76 14.83 18.09
N GLN A 315 4.91 13.84 17.22
CA GLN A 315 4.65 12.44 17.55
C GLN A 315 5.75 11.56 16.97
N TRP A 316 6.36 10.76 17.82
CA TRP A 316 7.20 9.64 17.39
C TRP A 316 6.42 8.35 17.56
N ALA A 317 6.52 7.46 16.55
CA ALA A 317 5.91 6.14 16.59
C ALA A 317 6.87 5.08 16.05
N SER A 318 6.92 3.93 16.72
CA SER A 318 7.64 2.73 16.29
C SER A 318 6.65 1.63 15.97
N VAL A 319 6.61 1.21 14.71
CA VAL A 319 5.78 0.10 14.23
C VAL A 319 6.61 -1.16 14.17
N GLY A 320 6.15 -2.21 14.83
CA GLY A 320 6.87 -3.48 15.02
C GLY A 320 7.10 -4.25 13.72
N LYS A 321 8.04 -5.18 13.77
CA LYS A 321 8.26 -6.15 12.69
C LYS A 321 7.13 -7.17 12.60
N ALA A 322 6.95 -7.78 11.42
CA ALA A 322 6.13 -8.95 11.20
C ALA A 322 6.81 -9.91 10.22
N SER A 323 6.52 -11.20 10.36
CA SER A 323 6.96 -12.22 9.43
C SER A 323 5.87 -13.28 9.32
N TRP A 324 5.50 -13.63 8.10
CA TRP A 324 4.45 -14.62 7.82
C TRP A 324 4.64 -15.25 6.44
N LYS A 325 3.79 -16.21 6.14
CA LYS A 325 3.69 -16.86 4.83
C LYS A 325 2.28 -16.69 4.30
N THR A 326 2.12 -16.38 3.03
CA THR A 326 0.83 -16.33 2.36
C THR A 326 0.29 -17.73 2.07
N SER A 327 -0.97 -17.84 1.65
CA SER A 327 -1.58 -19.15 1.30
C SER A 327 -0.93 -19.81 0.07
N ASN A 328 -0.22 -19.07 -0.77
CA ASN A 328 0.53 -19.57 -1.93
C ASN A 328 2.06 -19.52 -1.72
N ASP A 329 2.50 -19.58 -0.45
CA ASP A 329 3.89 -19.76 -0.06
C ASP A 329 4.84 -18.56 -0.26
N ILE A 330 4.34 -17.34 -0.51
CA ILE A 330 5.20 -16.16 -0.48
C ILE A 330 5.64 -15.90 0.97
N GLN A 331 6.94 -15.85 1.21
CA GLN A 331 7.51 -15.44 2.49
C GLN A 331 7.54 -13.92 2.58
N ALA A 332 6.92 -13.36 3.61
CA ALA A 332 6.83 -11.92 3.82
C ALA A 332 7.52 -11.53 5.12
N LYS A 333 8.34 -10.48 5.07
CA LYS A 333 9.06 -9.91 6.23
C LYS A 333 8.93 -8.39 6.20
N ILE A 334 8.26 -7.84 7.20
CA ILE A 334 8.24 -6.40 7.45
C ILE A 334 9.24 -6.09 8.56
N LYS A 335 10.19 -5.19 8.31
CA LYS A 335 11.16 -4.71 9.31
C LYS A 335 10.49 -3.68 10.24
N ARG A 336 11.06 -3.43 11.41
CA ARG A 336 10.61 -2.33 12.27
C ARG A 336 10.78 -1.00 11.53
N GLY A 337 9.78 -0.12 11.64
CA GLY A 337 9.81 1.23 11.08
C GLY A 337 9.51 2.29 12.13
N ASN A 338 9.98 3.51 11.89
CA ASN A 338 9.72 4.65 12.74
C ASN A 338 9.10 5.79 11.93
N SER A 339 8.09 6.42 12.51
CA SER A 339 7.47 7.66 12.07
C SER A 339 7.83 8.78 13.03
N PHE A 340 8.05 9.97 12.53
CA PHE A 340 8.21 11.18 13.32
C PHE A 340 7.44 12.32 12.63
N ILE A 341 6.28 12.65 13.17
CA ILE A 341 5.37 13.66 12.60
C ILE A 341 5.45 14.93 13.44
N GLY A 342 5.66 16.05 12.76
CA GLY A 342 5.48 17.38 13.29
C GLY A 342 4.21 18.02 12.76
N ARG A 343 3.48 18.77 13.59
CA ARG A 343 2.30 19.56 13.23
C ARG A 343 2.43 20.98 13.75
N LEU A 344 2.12 21.93 12.92
CA LEU A 344 1.86 23.32 13.30
C LEU A 344 0.47 23.69 12.81
N GLY A 345 -0.31 24.31 13.67
CA GLY A 345 -1.68 24.64 13.34
C GLY A 345 -2.25 25.78 14.16
N THR A 346 -3.47 26.14 13.84
CA THR A 346 -4.22 27.18 14.54
C THR A 346 -5.70 26.86 14.54
N GLN A 347 -6.37 27.31 15.58
CA GLN A 347 -7.83 27.34 15.70
C GLN A 347 -8.28 28.80 15.81
N LEU A 348 -9.35 29.15 15.09
CA LEU A 348 -10.04 30.44 15.21
C LEU A 348 -11.50 30.14 15.52
N GLY A 349 -11.99 30.63 16.64
CA GLY A 349 -13.31 30.29 17.09
C GLY A 349 -13.98 31.33 17.97
N LYS A 350 -15.15 30.94 18.42
CA LYS A 350 -15.98 31.74 19.32
C LYS A 350 -16.42 30.88 20.52
N GLU A 351 -16.35 31.48 21.68
CA GLU A 351 -16.92 31.00 22.93
C GLU A 351 -18.21 31.76 23.23
N TRP A 352 -19.17 31.11 23.83
CA TRP A 352 -20.39 31.74 24.30
C TRP A 352 -20.96 31.02 25.50
N ILE A 353 -21.73 31.76 26.30
CA ILE A 353 -22.50 31.24 27.44
C ILE A 353 -23.94 31.10 26.98
N ASP A 354 -24.54 29.92 27.19
CA ASP A 354 -25.96 29.69 26.85
C ASP A 354 -26.90 30.25 27.96
N SER A 355 -28.21 30.16 27.73
CA SER A 355 -29.24 30.61 28.63
C SER A 355 -29.25 29.89 29.99
N LYS A 356 -28.53 28.78 30.13
CA LYS A 356 -28.35 28.03 31.39
C LYS A 356 -26.99 28.28 32.04
N ASN A 357 -26.32 29.35 31.66
CA ASN A 357 -24.98 29.73 32.12
C ASN A 357 -23.90 28.66 31.89
N ARG A 358 -23.93 27.97 30.71
CA ARG A 358 -22.98 26.94 30.36
C ARG A 358 -22.09 27.38 29.19
N LYS A 359 -20.80 27.10 29.29
CA LYS A 359 -19.81 27.47 28.28
C LYS A 359 -19.85 26.49 27.10
N ASN A 360 -19.90 27.06 25.89
CA ASN A 360 -19.86 26.36 24.62
C ASN A 360 -18.83 27.03 23.70
N ASN A 361 -18.36 26.33 22.67
CA ASN A 361 -17.55 26.92 21.63
C ASN A 361 -17.75 26.24 20.28
N ALA A 362 -17.33 26.95 19.23
CA ALA A 362 -17.15 26.40 17.91
C ALA A 362 -15.97 27.09 17.25
N TYR A 363 -15.21 26.35 16.43
CA TYR A 363 -14.03 26.87 15.78
C TYR A 363 -13.76 26.17 14.43
N VAL A 364 -13.04 26.90 13.58
CA VAL A 364 -12.39 26.36 12.41
C VAL A 364 -10.92 26.12 12.72
N LYS A 365 -10.28 25.19 12.03
CA LYS A 365 -8.87 24.89 12.21
C LYS A 365 -8.18 24.66 10.88
N ALA A 366 -6.88 24.96 10.86
CA ALA A 366 -5.99 24.67 9.75
C ALA A 366 -4.62 24.28 10.28
N ASP A 367 -4.02 23.24 9.68
CA ASP A 367 -2.76 22.68 10.10
C ASP A 367 -1.88 22.32 8.91
N VAL A 368 -0.58 22.40 9.10
CA VAL A 368 0.45 21.78 8.27
C VAL A 368 1.12 20.67 9.06
N LEU A 369 1.28 19.51 8.42
CA LEU A 369 1.90 18.33 8.99
C LEU A 369 3.04 17.86 8.11
N HIS A 370 4.11 17.38 8.73
CA HIS A 370 5.23 16.81 8.02
C HIS A 370 5.71 15.50 8.67
N GLU A 371 5.86 14.45 7.86
CA GLU A 371 6.52 13.21 8.26
C GLU A 371 8.02 13.31 7.98
N PHE A 372 8.84 13.26 9.03
CA PHE A 372 10.30 13.28 8.98
C PHE A 372 10.91 11.87 9.00
N GLY A 373 10.12 10.87 9.37
CA GLY A 373 10.56 9.50 9.57
C GLY A 373 10.99 8.81 8.29
N ASN A 374 11.67 7.68 8.46
CA ASN A 374 12.18 6.88 7.35
C ASN A 374 11.20 5.80 6.86
N GLY A 375 10.01 5.72 7.49
CA GLY A 375 9.02 4.72 7.15
C GLY A 375 9.41 3.30 7.54
N GLN A 376 8.84 2.32 6.83
CA GLN A 376 9.01 0.90 7.08
C GLN A 376 9.41 0.18 5.78
N LYS A 377 10.30 -0.80 5.86
CA LYS A 377 10.75 -1.64 4.73
C LYS A 377 10.16 -3.04 4.85
N ALA A 378 9.72 -3.59 3.72
CA ALA A 378 9.32 -4.99 3.61
C ALA A 378 10.12 -5.71 2.52
N GLU A 379 10.24 -7.03 2.69
CA GLU A 379 10.86 -7.96 1.77
C GLU A 379 9.89 -9.15 1.57
N PHE A 380 9.69 -9.55 0.33
CA PHE A 380 8.82 -10.65 -0.07
C PHE A 380 9.62 -11.59 -0.97
N SER A 381 9.61 -12.88 -0.63
CA SER A 381 10.41 -13.87 -1.36
C SER A 381 9.57 -15.08 -1.73
N ALA A 382 9.73 -15.56 -2.94
CA ALA A 382 9.13 -16.78 -3.46
C ALA A 382 10.04 -17.35 -4.54
N ASP A 383 10.24 -18.67 -4.53
CA ASP A 383 10.92 -19.43 -5.58
C ASP A 383 12.25 -18.76 -6.02
N GLY A 384 13.12 -18.45 -5.05
CA GLY A 384 14.42 -17.79 -5.27
C GLY A 384 14.37 -16.27 -5.49
N ILE A 385 13.24 -15.72 -5.93
CA ILE A 385 13.10 -14.30 -6.26
C ILE A 385 12.72 -13.48 -5.02
N THR A 386 13.31 -12.29 -4.88
CA THR A 386 13.01 -11.36 -3.79
C THR A 386 12.59 -9.99 -4.32
N ALA A 387 11.48 -9.47 -3.79
CA ALA A 387 11.01 -8.12 -4.01
C ALA A 387 11.09 -7.31 -2.71
N SER A 388 11.42 -6.02 -2.78
CA SER A 388 11.42 -5.16 -1.61
C SER A 388 10.74 -3.82 -1.88
N ARG A 389 10.06 -3.29 -0.86
CA ARG A 389 9.42 -1.98 -0.93
C ARG A 389 9.54 -1.24 0.40
N LYS A 390 9.51 0.08 0.32
CA LYS A 390 9.49 0.98 1.47
C LYS A 390 8.25 1.86 1.37
N TRP A 391 7.57 2.07 2.48
CA TRP A 391 6.42 2.97 2.60
C TRP A 391 6.54 3.87 3.83
N GLY A 392 5.65 4.86 3.94
CA GLY A 392 5.69 5.85 5.03
C GLY A 392 6.86 6.81 4.89
N ALA A 393 7.26 7.15 3.65
CA ALA A 393 8.32 8.11 3.40
C ALA A 393 7.92 9.54 3.79
N LYS A 394 8.91 10.40 3.93
CA LYS A 394 8.79 11.84 4.21
C LYS A 394 7.76 12.50 3.29
N GLY A 395 6.98 13.43 3.85
CA GLY A 395 5.99 14.15 3.08
C GLY A 395 5.24 15.18 3.91
N THR A 396 4.72 16.20 3.23
CA THR A 396 3.91 17.25 3.85
C THR A 396 2.46 17.11 3.40
N TRP A 397 1.54 17.24 4.34
CA TRP A 397 0.11 17.32 4.06
C TRP A 397 -0.53 18.40 4.93
N TYR A 398 -1.79 18.69 4.68
CA TYR A 398 -2.55 19.74 5.32
C TYR A 398 -3.86 19.18 5.84
N ASP A 399 -4.32 19.74 6.95
CA ASP A 399 -5.64 19.47 7.52
C ASP A 399 -6.41 20.79 7.60
N ALA A 400 -7.70 20.71 7.30
CA ALA A 400 -8.65 21.79 7.58
C ALA A 400 -9.93 21.19 8.16
N GLY A 401 -10.53 21.86 9.12
CA GLY A 401 -11.69 21.30 9.80
C GLY A 401 -12.52 22.29 10.58
N VAL A 402 -13.62 21.77 11.09
CA VAL A 402 -14.54 22.49 12.00
C VAL A 402 -14.80 21.63 13.21
N SER A 403 -14.91 22.27 14.35
CA SER A 403 -15.14 21.59 15.63
C SER A 403 -16.02 22.42 16.54
N GLY A 404 -16.66 21.77 17.50
CA GLY A 404 -17.42 22.44 18.52
C GLY A 404 -17.63 21.60 19.76
N GLN A 405 -17.73 22.27 20.91
CA GLN A 405 -18.08 21.65 22.18
C GLN A 405 -19.34 22.30 22.75
N PHE A 406 -20.25 21.46 23.17
CA PHE A 406 -21.55 21.83 23.66
C PHE A 406 -21.78 21.23 25.04
N ALA A 407 -22.15 22.07 26.02
CA ALA A 407 -22.47 21.59 27.35
C ALA A 407 -23.83 20.88 27.37
N LEU A 408 -23.85 19.62 27.73
CA LEU A 408 -25.06 18.80 27.92
C LEU A 408 -25.67 19.01 29.30
N GLY A 409 -24.84 19.26 30.31
CA GLY A 409 -25.19 19.50 31.68
C GLY A 409 -24.19 20.41 32.36
N LYS A 410 -24.26 20.53 33.71
CA LYS A 410 -23.27 21.28 34.47
C LYS A 410 -21.87 20.67 34.42
N GLN A 411 -21.81 19.35 34.36
CA GLN A 411 -20.56 18.57 34.42
C GLN A 411 -20.42 17.61 33.24
N SER A 412 -21.14 17.85 32.12
CA SER A 412 -21.09 17.00 30.95
C SER A 412 -21.06 17.80 29.66
N TRP A 413 -20.27 17.33 28.69
CA TRP A 413 -20.05 17.99 27.40
C TRP A 413 -20.04 16.97 26.28
N ALA A 414 -20.52 17.39 25.09
CA ALA A 414 -20.29 16.73 23.83
C ALA A 414 -19.32 17.55 22.99
N HIS A 415 -18.40 16.89 22.33
CA HIS A 415 -17.48 17.51 21.37
C HIS A 415 -17.58 16.77 20.03
N ILE A 416 -17.66 17.53 18.94
CA ILE A 416 -17.69 17.00 17.56
C ILE A 416 -16.56 17.67 16.79
N ASP A 417 -15.87 16.89 15.98
CA ASP A 417 -14.74 17.30 15.14
C ASP A 417 -14.85 16.70 13.75
N LEU A 418 -14.81 17.54 12.74
CA LEU A 418 -14.81 17.16 11.32
C LEU A 418 -13.55 17.70 10.67
N GLU A 419 -12.83 16.87 9.95
CA GLU A 419 -11.54 17.22 9.39
C GLU A 419 -11.37 16.62 7.98
N LYS A 420 -10.85 17.43 7.07
CA LYS A 420 -10.43 17.03 5.72
C LYS A 420 -8.93 17.13 5.63
N GLN A 421 -8.31 16.10 5.05
CA GLN A 421 -6.86 16.04 4.83
C GLN A 421 -6.55 16.05 3.33
N PHE A 422 -5.49 16.75 2.92
CA PHE A 422 -5.08 16.90 1.53
C PHE A 422 -3.59 17.15 1.39
N GLY A 423 -3.03 16.88 0.21
CA GLY A 423 -1.57 16.90 -0.02
C GLY A 423 -0.89 15.59 0.38
N GLY A 424 0.43 15.50 0.23
CA GLY A 424 1.23 14.33 0.63
C GLY A 424 0.83 12.99 0.00
N GLY A 425 0.18 13.02 -1.18
CA GLY A 425 -0.35 11.82 -1.85
C GLY A 425 -1.64 11.29 -1.22
N LEU A 426 -2.29 12.04 -0.32
CA LEU A 426 -3.59 11.71 0.25
C LEU A 426 -4.71 11.93 -0.77
N LYS A 427 -5.64 10.98 -0.85
CA LYS A 427 -6.81 11.03 -1.74
C LYS A 427 -8.08 10.86 -0.92
N ASN A 428 -9.00 11.83 -1.00
CA ASN A 428 -10.30 11.77 -0.30
C ASN A 428 -10.21 11.43 1.20
N SER A 429 -9.16 11.88 1.87
CA SER A 429 -8.94 11.61 3.29
C SER A 429 -9.75 12.58 4.17
N TRP A 430 -10.45 12.06 5.15
CA TRP A 430 -11.24 12.83 6.10
C TRP A 430 -11.48 12.04 7.39
N GLN A 431 -11.88 12.75 8.44
CA GLN A 431 -12.10 12.18 9.76
C GLN A 431 -13.27 12.86 10.48
N ILE A 432 -14.03 12.04 11.21
CA ILE A 432 -15.07 12.49 12.15
C ILE A 432 -14.72 11.92 13.51
N ASN A 433 -14.83 12.76 14.54
CA ASN A 433 -14.75 12.36 15.93
C ASN A 433 -15.97 12.93 16.68
N ALA A 434 -16.55 12.12 17.55
CA ALA A 434 -17.57 12.53 18.48
C ALA A 434 -17.20 12.02 19.87
N ASN A 435 -17.21 12.90 20.85
CA ASN A 435 -16.82 12.62 22.23
C ASN A 435 -17.90 13.08 23.18
N ILE A 436 -18.14 12.33 24.24
CA ILE A 436 -18.94 12.74 25.38
C ILE A 436 -18.07 12.56 26.62
N ARG A 437 -18.09 13.57 27.49
CA ARG A 437 -17.33 13.59 28.72
C ARG A 437 -18.23 13.96 29.90
N TRP A 438 -17.99 13.32 31.04
CA TRP A 438 -18.59 13.60 32.35
C TRP A 438 -17.49 13.83 33.37
N ASN A 439 -17.64 14.85 34.18
CA ASN A 439 -16.77 15.13 35.32
C ASN A 439 -17.54 14.96 36.64
N PHE A 440 -16.80 14.65 37.70
CA PHE A 440 -17.35 14.42 39.02
C PHE A 440 -16.66 15.27 40.06
#